data_dae8736f2ab652309fc3d60fbdcb4b83
#
_entry.id   dae8736f2ab652309fc3d60fbdcb4b83
#
_cell.length_a   1.000
_cell.length_b   1.000
_cell.length_c   1.000
_cell.angle_alpha   90.00
_cell.angle_beta   90.00
_cell.angle_gamma   90.00
#
_symmetry.space_group_name_H-M   'P 1'
#
loop_
_entity.id
_entity.type
_entity.pdbx_description
1 polymer ?
#
loop_
_entity_poly.entity_id
_entity_poly.type
_entity_poly.pdbx_seq_one_letter_code
_entity_poly.pdbx_strand_id
1 'polypeptide(L)'
;MPRQLNLLALKIKQPDLPRLTRRFLFNSLNPDSPIPIAVNDLPEITGKIRLYNSAHVMYYAPSDVSGMRGMHHEWIRSTVSWHSGQPRRDCVFVGNSNSQDAPGFKSLLVARVYLFFSFKHDGVYYPCALIHWFSTVGEAPDEETMMWIVEPDYTAGKKPLLEVIHLDTILRGAHLIGVADTNYLPSQPKIDCLMALDSFKSFYVNKFADHHAHEIAF
;
A
#
# COMPACT_ATOMS: atom_id res chain seq x y z
N MET A 1 1.70 19.60 -12.85
CA MET A 1 1.43 18.14 -12.86
C MET A 1 0.40 17.83 -13.94
N PRO A 2 0.54 16.72 -14.70
CA PRO A 2 -0.46 16.30 -15.68
C PRO A 2 -1.80 16.04 -14.97
N ARG A 3 -2.89 16.51 -15.60
CA ARG A 3 -4.25 16.35 -15.08
C ARG A 3 -5.02 15.22 -15.76
N GLN A 4 -4.41 14.58 -16.76
CA GLN A 4 -4.97 13.43 -17.48
C GLN A 4 -4.24 12.16 -17.06
N LEU A 5 -4.98 11.06 -16.90
CA LEU A 5 -4.50 9.78 -16.38
C LEU A 5 -3.35 9.20 -17.22
N ASN A 6 -3.48 9.24 -18.56
CA ASN A 6 -2.45 8.71 -19.46
C ASN A 6 -1.12 9.49 -19.38
N LEU A 7 -1.19 10.82 -19.31
CA LEU A 7 0.00 11.68 -19.16
C LEU A 7 0.65 11.49 -17.78
N LEU A 8 -0.16 11.25 -16.74
CA LEU A 8 0.34 10.93 -15.43
C LEU A 8 1.09 9.59 -15.43
N ALA A 9 0.51 8.55 -16.03
CA ALA A 9 1.12 7.23 -16.15
C ALA A 9 2.52 7.27 -16.78
N LEU A 10 2.69 8.06 -17.83
CA LEU A 10 3.99 8.28 -18.48
C LEU A 10 4.97 8.98 -17.52
N LYS A 11 4.52 10.01 -16.81
CA LYS A 11 5.36 10.80 -15.91
C LYS A 11 5.89 9.98 -14.72
N ILE A 12 5.04 9.13 -14.13
CA ILE A 12 5.43 8.28 -12.99
C ILE A 12 6.04 6.94 -13.43
N LYS A 13 6.20 6.73 -14.74
CA LYS A 13 6.71 5.48 -15.35
C LYS A 13 5.88 4.24 -14.95
N GLN A 14 4.57 4.40 -14.84
CA GLN A 14 3.61 3.34 -14.54
C GLN A 14 2.56 3.25 -15.66
N PRO A 15 2.88 2.61 -16.80
CA PRO A 15 2.02 2.57 -17.98
C PRO A 15 0.69 1.86 -17.73
N ASP A 16 0.63 0.95 -16.76
CA ASP A 16 -0.59 0.21 -16.39
C ASP A 16 -1.58 1.03 -15.54
N LEU A 17 -1.22 2.20 -15.02
CA LEU A 17 -2.08 3.01 -14.17
C LEU A 17 -3.47 3.27 -14.77
N PRO A 18 -3.63 3.62 -16.06
CA PRO A 18 -4.96 3.84 -16.64
C PRO A 18 -5.84 2.59 -16.60
N ARG A 19 -5.28 1.45 -16.95
CA ARG A 19 -5.98 0.16 -16.92
C ARG A 19 -6.40 -0.22 -15.50
N LEU A 20 -5.48 -0.09 -14.53
CA LEU A 20 -5.74 -0.39 -13.13
C LEU A 20 -6.82 0.52 -12.53
N THR A 21 -6.78 1.82 -12.86
CA THR A 21 -7.79 2.77 -12.36
C THR A 21 -9.17 2.51 -12.96
N ARG A 22 -9.25 2.18 -14.26
CA ARG A 22 -10.50 1.80 -14.92
C ARG A 22 -11.08 0.51 -14.34
N ARG A 23 -10.23 -0.48 -14.04
CA ARG A 23 -10.63 -1.73 -13.38
C ARG A 23 -11.17 -1.47 -11.98
N PHE A 24 -10.48 -0.65 -11.18
CA PHE A 24 -10.95 -0.22 -9.87
C PHE A 24 -12.34 0.42 -9.96
N LEU A 25 -12.53 1.36 -10.90
CA LEU A 25 -13.82 2.02 -11.08
C LEU A 25 -14.93 1.02 -11.47
N PHE A 26 -14.62 0.10 -12.38
CA PHE A 26 -15.59 -0.94 -12.75
C PHE A 26 -16.01 -1.79 -11.56
N ASN A 27 -15.06 -2.27 -10.76
CA ASN A 27 -15.33 -3.07 -9.56
C ASN A 27 -16.16 -2.27 -8.53
N SER A 28 -15.87 -0.97 -8.38
CA SER A 28 -16.62 -0.08 -7.48
C SER A 28 -18.08 0.14 -7.93
N LEU A 29 -18.33 0.15 -9.24
CA LEU A 29 -19.67 0.33 -9.81
C LEU A 29 -20.47 -0.99 -9.86
N ASN A 30 -19.77 -2.13 -9.84
CA ASN A 30 -20.36 -3.46 -10.03
C ASN A 30 -19.81 -4.45 -8.99
N PRO A 31 -20.10 -4.26 -7.70
CA PRO A 31 -19.49 -5.07 -6.62
C PRO A 31 -19.83 -6.57 -6.74
N ASP A 32 -21.01 -6.91 -7.25
CA ASP A 32 -21.50 -8.29 -7.36
C ASP A 32 -21.25 -8.92 -8.74
N SER A 33 -20.63 -8.20 -9.66
CA SER A 33 -20.40 -8.70 -11.03
C SER A 33 -19.02 -9.35 -11.18
N PRO A 34 -18.92 -10.47 -11.92
CA PRO A 34 -17.63 -10.99 -12.30
C PRO A 34 -16.86 -9.93 -13.11
N ILE A 35 -15.56 -9.87 -12.88
CA ILE A 35 -14.67 -8.89 -13.51
C ILE A 35 -14.79 -9.01 -15.04
N PRO A 36 -15.08 -7.93 -15.77
CA PRO A 36 -15.14 -7.98 -17.22
C PRO A 36 -13.77 -8.33 -17.78
N ILE A 37 -13.78 -9.13 -18.75
CA ILE A 37 -12.62 -9.76 -19.32
C ILE A 37 -11.94 -8.86 -20.35
N ALA A 38 -12.71 -8.00 -21.03
CA ALA A 38 -12.16 -7.13 -22.07
C ALA A 38 -11.84 -5.73 -21.53
N VAL A 39 -10.64 -5.26 -21.82
CA VAL A 39 -10.19 -3.89 -21.45
C VAL A 39 -11.08 -2.80 -22.06
N ASN A 40 -11.72 -3.09 -23.19
CA ASN A 40 -12.60 -2.15 -23.88
C ASN A 40 -13.92 -1.91 -23.13
N ASP A 41 -14.35 -2.86 -22.30
CA ASP A 41 -15.60 -2.77 -21.54
C ASP A 41 -15.44 -1.99 -20.21
N LEU A 42 -14.22 -1.58 -19.89
CA LEU A 42 -13.95 -0.82 -18.68
C LEU A 42 -14.36 0.66 -18.86
N PRO A 43 -14.97 1.30 -17.84
CA PRO A 43 -15.42 2.67 -17.91
C PRO A 43 -14.26 3.63 -18.19
N GLU A 44 -14.51 4.70 -18.95
CA GLU A 44 -13.52 5.72 -19.21
C GLU A 44 -13.45 6.76 -18.10
N ILE A 45 -12.23 7.19 -17.78
CA ILE A 45 -11.97 8.26 -16.82
C ILE A 45 -11.52 9.50 -17.57
N THR A 46 -12.47 10.38 -17.85
CA THR A 46 -12.25 11.64 -18.59
C THR A 46 -11.92 12.83 -17.68
N GLY A 47 -12.17 12.67 -16.38
CA GLY A 47 -12.03 13.71 -15.37
C GLY A 47 -10.57 14.09 -15.07
N LYS A 48 -10.41 15.23 -14.40
CA LYS A 48 -9.10 15.69 -13.90
C LYS A 48 -8.64 14.85 -12.73
N ILE A 49 -7.40 14.36 -12.79
CA ILE A 49 -6.75 13.67 -11.69
C ILE A 49 -6.11 14.71 -10.75
N ARG A 50 -6.32 14.53 -9.44
CA ARG A 50 -5.61 15.27 -8.40
C ARG A 50 -4.61 14.34 -7.74
N LEU A 51 -3.42 14.85 -7.42
CA LEU A 51 -2.34 14.10 -6.80
C LEU A 51 -2.06 14.62 -5.41
N TYR A 52 -1.68 13.71 -4.51
CA TYR A 52 -1.33 14.01 -3.13
C TYR A 52 -0.03 13.31 -2.76
N ASN A 53 0.79 13.97 -1.97
CA ASN A 53 2.06 13.41 -1.48
C ASN A 53 1.91 12.63 -0.17
N SER A 54 0.75 12.75 0.46
CA SER A 54 0.43 12.06 1.71
C SER A 54 -1.07 11.90 1.87
N ALA A 55 -1.46 10.92 2.67
CA ALA A 55 -2.78 10.77 3.23
C ALA A 55 -2.69 10.84 4.77
N HIS A 56 -3.77 11.23 5.40
CA HIS A 56 -3.90 11.26 6.84
C HIS A 56 -4.92 10.20 7.24
N VAL A 57 -4.52 9.30 8.11
CA VAL A 57 -5.38 8.25 8.64
C VAL A 57 -5.64 8.50 10.13
N MET A 58 -6.86 8.25 10.57
CA MET A 58 -7.25 8.31 11.98
C MET A 58 -7.73 6.92 12.40
N TYR A 59 -7.28 6.45 13.55
CA TYR A 59 -7.67 5.16 14.09
C TYR A 59 -7.86 5.22 15.61
N TYR A 60 -8.61 4.27 16.13
CA TYR A 60 -8.91 4.16 17.55
C TYR A 60 -8.00 3.13 18.21
N ALA A 61 -7.19 3.56 19.16
CA ALA A 61 -6.24 2.74 19.92
C ALA A 61 -6.36 3.08 21.40
N PRO A 62 -7.38 2.57 22.10
CA PRO A 62 -7.70 2.96 23.48
C PRO A 62 -6.63 2.55 24.50
N SER A 63 -5.85 1.53 24.19
CA SER A 63 -4.71 1.08 25.00
C SER A 63 -3.49 2.00 24.97
N ASP A 64 -3.41 2.86 23.95
CA ASP A 64 -2.35 3.87 23.85
C ASP A 64 -2.80 5.19 24.46
N VAL A 65 -2.30 5.49 25.65
CA VAL A 65 -2.64 6.70 26.43
C VAL A 65 -2.13 8.00 25.81
N SER A 66 -1.26 7.94 24.80
CA SER A 66 -0.71 9.14 24.14
C SER A 66 -1.74 9.83 23.24
N GLY A 67 -2.78 9.11 22.79
CA GLY A 67 -3.85 9.65 21.96
C GLY A 67 -4.91 10.42 22.74
N MET A 68 -5.53 11.40 22.08
CA MET A 68 -6.65 12.13 22.68
C MET A 68 -7.90 11.25 22.71
N ARG A 69 -8.30 10.79 23.89
CA ARG A 69 -9.44 9.86 24.09
C ARG A 69 -9.31 8.56 23.29
N GLY A 70 -8.07 8.06 23.14
CA GLY A 70 -7.78 6.86 22.35
C GLY A 70 -7.76 7.06 20.84
N MET A 71 -7.96 8.28 20.34
CA MET A 71 -7.84 8.57 18.91
C MET A 71 -6.41 8.97 18.56
N HIS A 72 -5.88 8.28 17.56
CA HIS A 72 -4.57 8.54 16.99
C HIS A 72 -4.68 8.96 15.53
N HIS A 73 -3.67 9.64 15.04
CA HIS A 73 -3.57 10.00 13.64
C HIS A 73 -2.14 9.85 13.14
N GLU A 74 -2.02 9.41 11.90
CA GLU A 74 -0.76 9.13 11.26
C GLU A 74 -0.73 9.69 9.83
N TRP A 75 0.44 10.16 9.41
CA TRP A 75 0.68 10.59 8.04
C TRP A 75 1.38 9.50 7.25
N ILE A 76 0.71 8.98 6.24
CA ILE A 76 1.26 8.04 5.28
C ILE A 76 1.74 8.84 4.07
N ARG A 77 2.99 8.64 3.66
CA ARG A 77 3.64 9.44 2.62
C ARG A 77 3.93 8.62 1.38
N SER A 78 3.69 9.23 0.22
CA SER A 78 4.12 8.72 -1.07
C SER A 78 4.54 9.90 -1.93
N THR A 79 5.84 10.17 -1.97
CA THR A 79 6.41 11.30 -2.70
C THR A 79 7.63 10.86 -3.52
N VAL A 80 7.80 11.47 -4.67
CA VAL A 80 8.92 11.21 -5.59
C VAL A 80 10.25 11.79 -5.09
N SER A 81 10.21 12.69 -4.11
CA SER A 81 11.39 13.25 -3.47
C SER A 81 11.04 13.62 -2.03
N TRP A 82 11.84 13.16 -1.08
CA TRP A 82 11.74 13.47 0.34
C TRP A 82 12.98 14.23 0.79
N HIS A 83 12.79 15.43 1.33
CA HIS A 83 13.89 16.33 1.72
C HIS A 83 14.94 16.52 0.62
N SER A 84 14.51 16.70 -0.64
CA SER A 84 15.37 16.81 -1.84
C SER A 84 16.20 15.55 -2.15
N GLY A 85 15.92 14.44 -1.49
CA GLY A 85 16.58 13.14 -1.68
C GLY A 85 15.72 12.13 -2.45
N GLN A 86 15.87 10.87 -2.06
CA GLN A 86 15.21 9.72 -2.66
C GLN A 86 13.67 9.76 -2.49
N PRO A 87 12.91 8.99 -3.30
CA PRO A 87 11.48 8.82 -3.09
C PRO A 87 11.18 8.23 -1.73
N ARG A 88 10.13 8.71 -1.06
CA ARG A 88 9.58 8.07 0.13
C ARG A 88 8.23 7.45 -0.20
N ARG A 89 8.07 6.17 0.13
CA ARG A 89 6.87 5.36 -0.12
C ARG A 89 6.62 4.50 1.09
N ASP A 90 5.74 4.95 1.96
CA ASP A 90 5.43 4.25 3.19
C ASP A 90 4.64 2.96 2.87
N CYS A 91 4.78 1.95 3.74
CA CYS A 91 3.96 0.75 3.72
C CYS A 91 2.72 0.93 4.60
N VAL A 92 1.67 0.18 4.29
CA VAL A 92 0.36 0.28 4.96
C VAL A 92 -0.23 -1.09 5.23
N PHE A 93 -1.06 -1.17 6.27
CA PHE A 93 -2.03 -2.23 6.44
C PHE A 93 -3.31 -1.87 5.69
N VAL A 94 -3.81 -2.84 4.93
CA VAL A 94 -5.07 -2.77 4.19
C VAL A 94 -5.99 -3.86 4.72
N GLY A 95 -7.25 -3.55 4.96
CA GLY A 95 -8.23 -4.53 5.42
C GLY A 95 -8.45 -5.62 4.37
N ASN A 96 -8.41 -6.88 4.80
CA ASN A 96 -8.67 -8.03 3.95
C ASN A 96 -10.17 -8.33 3.93
N SER A 97 -10.87 -7.89 2.87
CA SER A 97 -12.32 -8.12 2.72
C SER A 97 -12.73 -9.59 2.69
N ASN A 98 -11.83 -10.49 2.31
CA ASN A 98 -12.09 -11.92 2.25
C ASN A 98 -11.92 -12.62 3.61
N SER A 99 -11.34 -11.95 4.60
CA SER A 99 -11.00 -12.53 5.91
C SER A 99 -11.24 -11.53 7.04
N GLN A 100 -12.29 -10.71 6.96
CA GLN A 100 -12.57 -9.65 7.94
C GLN A 100 -12.76 -10.18 9.37
N ASP A 101 -13.32 -11.38 9.50
CA ASP A 101 -13.55 -12.05 10.79
C ASP A 101 -12.34 -12.87 11.29
N ALA A 102 -11.25 -12.94 10.52
CA ALA A 102 -10.05 -13.62 10.94
C ALA A 102 -9.31 -12.81 12.01
N PRO A 103 -8.77 -13.45 13.06
CA PRO A 103 -8.05 -12.74 14.11
C PRO A 103 -6.67 -12.28 13.65
N GLY A 104 -6.25 -11.13 14.18
CA GLY A 104 -4.91 -10.60 14.02
C GLY A 104 -4.50 -10.37 12.57
N PHE A 105 -3.25 -10.67 12.25
CA PHE A 105 -2.64 -10.39 10.95
C PHE A 105 -3.37 -11.04 9.75
N LYS A 106 -4.10 -12.13 9.95
CA LYS A 106 -4.85 -12.79 8.86
C LYS A 106 -5.99 -11.94 8.31
N SER A 107 -6.47 -10.95 9.07
CA SER A 107 -7.46 -9.96 8.62
C SER A 107 -6.82 -8.78 7.84
N LEU A 108 -5.50 -8.77 7.70
CA LEU A 108 -4.74 -7.67 7.12
C LEU A 108 -3.96 -8.12 5.89
N LEU A 109 -3.78 -7.16 5.00
CA LEU A 109 -2.85 -7.24 3.88
C LEU A 109 -1.80 -6.14 4.03
N VAL A 110 -0.61 -6.37 3.50
CA VAL A 110 0.46 -5.37 3.49
C VAL A 110 0.68 -4.85 2.08
N ALA A 111 0.83 -3.54 1.95
CA ALA A 111 1.13 -2.93 0.67
C ALA A 111 2.06 -1.72 0.81
N ARG A 112 2.84 -1.42 -0.23
CA ARG A 112 3.64 -0.19 -0.35
C ARG A 112 2.91 0.82 -1.22
N VAL A 113 2.74 2.05 -0.76
CA VAL A 113 2.02 3.08 -1.50
C VAL A 113 2.93 3.74 -2.53
N TYR A 114 2.54 3.70 -3.80
CA TYR A 114 3.24 4.32 -4.91
C TYR A 114 2.73 5.71 -5.24
N LEU A 115 1.41 5.94 -5.05
CA LEU A 115 0.77 7.21 -5.38
C LEU A 115 -0.55 7.36 -4.63
N PHE A 116 -0.81 8.55 -4.11
CA PHE A 116 -2.15 8.97 -3.70
C PHE A 116 -2.74 9.89 -4.76
N PHE A 117 -3.94 9.58 -5.21
CA PHE A 117 -4.64 10.39 -6.20
C PHE A 117 -6.15 10.32 -6.04
N SER A 118 -6.84 11.21 -6.73
CA SER A 118 -8.28 11.16 -6.79
C SER A 118 -8.79 11.60 -8.15
N PHE A 119 -10.00 11.15 -8.48
CA PHE A 119 -10.72 11.56 -9.67
C PHE A 119 -12.23 11.67 -9.37
N LYS A 120 -12.98 12.25 -10.32
CA LYS A 120 -14.44 12.25 -10.30
C LYS A 120 -14.96 11.45 -11.47
N HIS A 121 -16.01 10.67 -11.24
CA HIS A 121 -16.80 9.99 -12.26
C HIS A 121 -18.27 10.12 -11.91
N ASP A 122 -19.08 10.60 -12.84
CA ASP A 122 -20.53 10.86 -12.68
C ASP A 122 -20.90 11.65 -11.40
N GLY A 123 -20.07 12.66 -11.09
CA GLY A 123 -20.27 13.51 -9.90
C GLY A 123 -19.72 12.93 -8.60
N VAL A 124 -19.44 11.63 -8.55
CA VAL A 124 -18.88 10.93 -7.38
C VAL A 124 -17.37 11.12 -7.31
N TYR A 125 -16.84 11.28 -6.10
CA TYR A 125 -15.44 11.47 -5.82
C TYR A 125 -14.80 10.16 -5.35
N TYR A 126 -13.73 9.75 -6.02
CA TYR A 126 -12.98 8.52 -5.73
C TYR A 126 -11.57 8.84 -5.23
N PRO A 127 -11.33 8.83 -3.91
CA PRO A 127 -9.99 8.91 -3.35
C PRO A 127 -9.32 7.53 -3.45
N CYS A 128 -8.13 7.47 -4.06
CA CYS A 128 -7.47 6.23 -4.41
C CYS A 128 -5.99 6.21 -4.00
N ALA A 129 -5.47 5.01 -3.82
CA ALA A 129 -4.05 4.73 -3.75
C ALA A 129 -3.65 3.72 -4.82
N LEU A 130 -2.52 3.97 -5.52
CA LEU A 130 -1.81 2.96 -6.29
C LEU A 130 -0.83 2.29 -5.34
N ILE A 131 -0.96 0.99 -5.18
CA ILE A 131 -0.18 0.20 -4.23
C ILE A 131 0.54 -0.96 -4.91
N HIS A 132 1.58 -1.45 -4.25
CA HIS A 132 2.29 -2.68 -4.55
C HIS A 132 2.07 -3.66 -3.41
N TRP A 133 1.50 -4.81 -3.70
CA TRP A 133 1.17 -5.83 -2.72
C TRP A 133 2.40 -6.56 -2.19
N PHE A 134 2.27 -7.05 -0.97
CA PHE A 134 3.20 -7.98 -0.31
C PHE A 134 2.41 -9.19 0.16
N SER A 135 2.87 -10.39 -0.18
CA SER A 135 2.30 -11.65 0.28
C SER A 135 3.01 -12.15 1.53
N THR A 136 2.26 -12.81 2.40
CA THR A 136 2.78 -13.46 3.60
C THR A 136 3.59 -14.70 3.21
N VAL A 137 4.73 -14.88 3.85
CA VAL A 137 5.60 -16.06 3.71
C VAL A 137 5.27 -17.05 4.84
N GLY A 138 4.82 -18.25 4.47
CA GLY A 138 4.43 -19.26 5.45
C GLY A 138 3.03 -19.07 6.05
N GLU A 139 2.66 -19.97 6.94
CA GLU A 139 1.32 -20.03 7.56
C GLU A 139 1.30 -19.56 9.02
N ALA A 140 2.49 -19.25 9.56
CA ALA A 140 2.69 -18.82 10.94
C ALA A 140 3.78 -17.75 11.02
N PRO A 141 3.82 -16.96 12.11
CA PRO A 141 4.93 -16.06 12.39
C PRO A 141 6.26 -16.82 12.51
N ASP A 142 7.35 -16.11 12.26
CA ASP A 142 8.71 -16.61 12.50
C ASP A 142 8.91 -17.03 13.95
N GLU A 143 9.54 -18.18 14.17
CA GLU A 143 9.64 -18.82 15.52
C GLU A 143 10.49 -18.02 16.51
N GLU A 144 11.51 -17.31 16.02
CA GLU A 144 12.44 -16.57 16.89
C GLU A 144 11.91 -15.18 17.23
N THR A 145 11.37 -14.47 16.23
CA THR A 145 10.92 -13.09 16.40
C THR A 145 9.44 -12.97 16.72
N MET A 146 8.68 -14.04 16.44
CA MET A 146 7.23 -14.03 16.52
C MET A 146 6.58 -12.94 15.64
N MET A 147 7.25 -12.51 14.58
CA MET A 147 6.75 -11.56 13.58
C MET A 147 6.40 -12.28 12.28
N TRP A 148 5.35 -11.81 11.63
CA TRP A 148 5.03 -12.28 10.28
C TRP A 148 6.08 -11.81 9.28
N ILE A 149 6.39 -12.66 8.29
CA ILE A 149 7.27 -12.32 7.19
C ILE A 149 6.42 -12.07 5.95
N VAL A 150 6.76 -11.01 5.21
CA VAL A 150 6.11 -10.67 3.93
C VAL A 150 7.16 -10.44 2.84
N GLU A 151 6.80 -10.75 1.61
CA GLU A 151 7.62 -10.51 0.42
C GLU A 151 6.84 -9.67 -0.60
N PRO A 152 7.50 -8.72 -1.31
CA PRO A 152 6.85 -7.95 -2.36
C PRO A 152 6.44 -8.85 -3.54
N ASP A 153 5.23 -8.67 -4.01
CA ASP A 153 4.65 -9.46 -5.09
C ASP A 153 5.06 -8.96 -6.47
N TYR A 154 5.40 -9.90 -7.35
CA TYR A 154 5.76 -9.61 -8.72
C TYR A 154 4.91 -10.41 -9.70
N THR A 155 4.63 -9.80 -10.86
CA THR A 155 4.03 -10.50 -12.00
C THR A 155 5.04 -11.50 -12.59
N ALA A 156 4.58 -12.42 -13.45
CA ALA A 156 5.44 -13.35 -14.19
C ALA A 156 6.56 -12.65 -14.98
N GLY A 157 6.35 -11.38 -15.37
CA GLY A 157 7.36 -10.52 -16.02
C GLY A 157 8.29 -9.78 -15.05
N LYS A 158 8.35 -10.17 -13.78
CA LYS A 158 9.16 -9.53 -12.71
C LYS A 158 8.87 -8.04 -12.51
N LYS A 159 7.67 -7.57 -12.86
CA LYS A 159 7.20 -6.21 -12.54
C LYS A 159 6.42 -6.25 -11.23
N PRO A 160 6.48 -5.19 -10.41
CA PRO A 160 5.66 -5.07 -9.20
C PRO A 160 4.18 -5.37 -9.49
N LEU A 161 3.53 -6.18 -8.65
CA LEU A 161 2.11 -6.43 -8.73
C LEU A 161 1.36 -5.23 -8.15
N LEU A 162 0.92 -4.35 -9.05
CA LEU A 162 0.26 -3.09 -8.69
C LEU A 162 -1.25 -3.20 -8.76
N GLU A 163 -1.91 -2.51 -7.85
CA GLU A 163 -3.36 -2.35 -7.84
C GLU A 163 -3.77 -0.94 -7.43
N VAL A 164 -4.98 -0.52 -7.83
CA VAL A 164 -5.63 0.69 -7.34
C VAL A 164 -6.70 0.28 -6.34
N ILE A 165 -6.62 0.84 -5.12
CA ILE A 165 -7.59 0.61 -4.04
C ILE A 165 -8.24 1.92 -3.62
N HIS A 166 -9.40 1.83 -2.98
CA HIS A 166 -10.02 2.99 -2.33
C HIS A 166 -9.22 3.39 -1.08
N LEU A 167 -9.08 4.68 -0.83
CA LEU A 167 -8.28 5.16 0.30
C LEU A 167 -8.77 4.66 1.66
N ASP A 168 -10.08 4.48 1.83
CA ASP A 168 -10.71 4.05 3.09
C ASP A 168 -10.39 2.59 3.46
N THR A 169 -9.84 1.80 2.54
CA THR A 169 -9.38 0.43 2.84
C THR A 169 -8.04 0.41 3.58
N ILE A 170 -7.32 1.53 3.60
CA ILE A 170 -6.06 1.70 4.33
C ILE A 170 -6.38 1.97 5.79
N LEU A 171 -5.91 1.08 6.68
CA LEU A 171 -6.17 1.16 8.12
C LEU A 171 -5.15 2.05 8.82
N ARG A 172 -3.86 1.85 8.54
CA ARG A 172 -2.74 2.63 9.09
C ARG A 172 -1.42 2.29 8.38
N GLY A 173 -0.32 2.95 8.79
CA GLY A 173 1.03 2.59 8.36
C GLY A 173 1.46 1.22 8.87
N ALA A 174 2.17 0.47 8.03
CA ALA A 174 2.86 -0.77 8.38
C ALA A 174 4.36 -0.52 8.45
N HIS A 175 4.98 -0.84 9.59
CA HIS A 175 6.42 -0.75 9.73
C HIS A 175 7.07 -2.09 9.36
N LEU A 176 7.95 -2.09 8.37
CA LEU A 176 8.63 -3.28 7.88
C LEU A 176 10.12 -3.21 8.20
N ILE A 177 10.67 -4.34 8.67
CA ILE A 177 12.10 -4.51 8.96
C ILE A 177 12.66 -5.54 7.99
N GLY A 178 13.71 -5.20 7.23
CA GLY A 178 14.34 -6.13 6.30
C GLY A 178 14.87 -7.37 7.00
N VAL A 179 14.57 -8.55 6.46
CA VAL A 179 15.13 -9.82 6.93
C VAL A 179 16.56 -9.94 6.38
N ALA A 180 17.54 -10.01 7.28
CA ALA A 180 18.91 -10.27 6.90
C ALA A 180 19.06 -11.75 6.53
N ASP A 181 19.32 -12.02 5.26
CA ASP A 181 19.69 -13.35 4.76
C ASP A 181 21.21 -13.57 4.96
N THR A 182 21.65 -14.82 4.77
CA THR A 182 23.07 -15.24 4.78
C THR A 182 23.94 -14.48 3.78
N ASN A 183 23.35 -13.83 2.81
CA ASN A 183 24.03 -12.94 1.88
C ASN A 183 24.21 -11.58 2.54
N TYR A 184 25.46 -11.24 2.84
CA TYR A 184 25.80 -9.90 3.32
C TYR A 184 25.28 -8.84 2.37
N LEU A 185 24.57 -7.84 2.92
CA LEU A 185 24.24 -6.64 2.18
C LEU A 185 25.53 -6.01 1.66
N PRO A 186 25.62 -5.65 0.38
CA PRO A 186 26.84 -5.04 -0.15
C PRO A 186 27.16 -3.77 0.64
N SER A 187 28.42 -3.65 1.06
CA SER A 187 28.89 -2.47 1.79
C SER A 187 28.83 -1.18 0.96
N GLN A 188 28.60 -1.31 -0.35
CA GLN A 188 28.42 -0.20 -1.28
C GLN A 188 27.44 -0.59 -2.42
N PRO A 189 26.49 0.29 -2.82
CA PRO A 189 26.26 1.61 -2.23
C PRO A 189 25.73 1.52 -0.79
N LYS A 190 26.04 2.52 0.03
CA LYS A 190 25.54 2.60 1.40
C LYS A 190 24.02 2.61 1.38
N ILE A 191 23.38 1.62 2.00
CA ILE A 191 21.94 1.52 2.05
C ILE A 191 21.38 2.63 2.94
N ASP A 192 20.59 3.50 2.37
CA ASP A 192 19.81 4.50 3.09
C ASP A 192 18.49 3.87 3.59
N CYS A 193 17.94 4.38 4.68
CA CYS A 193 16.63 3.96 5.20
C CYS A 193 15.50 4.04 4.16
N LEU A 194 15.56 4.97 3.21
CA LEU A 194 14.58 5.09 2.11
C LEU A 194 14.75 4.01 1.03
N MET A 195 15.92 3.38 0.96
CA MET A 195 16.23 2.29 0.01
C MET A 195 15.99 0.90 0.62
N ALA A 196 15.74 0.81 1.92
CA ALA A 196 15.60 -0.48 2.61
C ALA A 196 14.55 -1.39 1.95
N LEU A 197 13.39 -0.84 1.58
CA LEU A 197 12.31 -1.59 0.92
C LEU A 197 12.65 -2.11 -0.50
N ASP A 198 13.72 -1.63 -1.10
CA ASP A 198 14.21 -2.06 -2.42
C ASP A 198 15.49 -2.91 -2.30
N SER A 199 16.01 -3.12 -1.08
CA SER A 199 17.29 -3.78 -0.82
C SER A 199 17.17 -5.18 -0.23
N PHE A 200 16.04 -5.49 0.41
CA PHE A 200 15.78 -6.79 1.01
C PHE A 200 14.76 -7.57 0.19
N LYS A 201 14.87 -8.90 0.25
CA LYS A 201 13.92 -9.81 -0.41
C LYS A 201 12.63 -9.95 0.39
N SER A 202 12.75 -10.04 1.71
CA SER A 202 11.63 -10.24 2.63
C SER A 202 11.73 -9.31 3.83
N PHE A 203 10.62 -9.16 4.55
CA PHE A 203 10.49 -8.20 5.62
C PHE A 203 9.70 -8.78 6.79
N TYR A 204 10.16 -8.56 8.01
CA TYR A 204 9.35 -8.73 9.21
C TYR A 204 8.31 -7.61 9.30
N VAL A 205 7.07 -7.97 9.60
CA VAL A 205 6.03 -7.02 9.98
C VAL A 205 6.22 -6.66 11.45
N ASN A 206 6.68 -5.46 11.73
CA ASN A 206 7.09 -5.05 13.06
C ASN A 206 5.89 -4.78 13.98
N LYS A 207 5.57 -5.77 14.81
CA LYS A 207 4.54 -5.66 15.85
C LYS A 207 4.93 -4.76 17.03
N PHE A 208 6.21 -4.44 17.16
CA PHE A 208 6.74 -3.59 18.23
C PHE A 208 6.83 -2.12 17.83
N ALA A 209 6.30 -1.74 16.67
CA ALA A 209 6.31 -0.34 16.22
C ALA A 209 5.56 0.58 17.19
N ASP A 210 4.41 0.14 17.68
CA ASP A 210 3.60 0.76 18.73
C ASP A 210 2.56 -0.25 19.26
N HIS A 211 1.82 0.16 20.28
CA HIS A 211 0.84 -0.69 20.96
C HIS A 211 -0.29 -1.17 20.03
N HIS A 212 -0.84 -0.27 19.23
CA HIS A 212 -1.93 -0.61 18.32
C HIS A 212 -1.47 -1.51 17.16
N ALA A 213 -0.24 -1.36 16.69
CA ALA A 213 0.33 -2.29 15.70
C ALA A 213 0.35 -3.72 16.24
N HIS A 214 0.68 -3.88 17.53
CA HIS A 214 0.63 -5.18 18.19
C HIS A 214 -0.81 -5.70 18.32
N GLU A 215 -1.77 -4.87 18.68
CA GLU A 215 -3.16 -5.27 18.88
C GLU A 215 -3.84 -5.76 17.60
N ILE A 216 -3.60 -5.07 16.46
CA ILE A 216 -4.31 -5.38 15.21
C ILE A 216 -3.63 -6.46 14.37
N ALA A 217 -2.33 -6.64 14.52
CA ALA A 217 -1.56 -7.52 13.63
C ALA A 217 -1.10 -8.84 14.29
N PHE A 218 -1.36 -9.04 15.60
CA PHE A 218 -0.84 -10.24 16.32
C PHE A 218 -1.75 -10.77 17.41
#